data_718c5c93050d09d2e11f1a44fcbc2fd2
#
_entry.id   718c5c93050d09d2e11f1a44fcbc2fd2
#
_cell.length_a   1.000
_cell.length_b   1.000
_cell.length_c   1.000
_cell.angle_alpha   90.00
_cell.angle_beta   90.00
_cell.angle_gamma   90.00
#
_symmetry.space_group_name_H-M   'P 1'
#
loop_
_entity.id
_entity.type
_entity.pdbx_description
1 polymer ?
#
loop_
_entity_poly.entity_id
_entity_poly.type
_entity_poly.pdbx_seq_one_letter_code
_entity_poly.pdbx_strand_id
1 'polypeptide(L)'
;TEQIIRPGQLNLIAAGNGVAHAELSGASGVRGIQMWVAQPDATRSASAGFEHHSDLPVADLKTGQATVFVGSLAGAASPARQDTPLLGADLTLGSGSITLPADPTFEYGIVPVDGRLVLNGAIVEEGWLGMITESTETLVIESKGPARAILIGGEPLGWPLSMWWNFVGRTKDEITDAWRDWQAGDTDRYPEFPSVLDRIDAPTPPWIRRVD
;
A
#
# COMPACT_ATOMS: atom_id res chain seq x y z
N THR A 1 2.88 11.29 -16.50
CA THR A 1 4.20 11.19 -15.83
C THR A 1 4.82 9.87 -16.18
N GLU A 2 6.09 9.86 -16.54
CA GLU A 2 6.92 8.65 -16.65
C GLU A 2 8.03 8.75 -15.60
N GLN A 3 8.19 7.71 -14.79
CA GLN A 3 9.15 7.71 -13.69
C GLN A 3 9.78 6.33 -13.52
N ILE A 4 11.12 6.29 -13.56
CA ILE A 4 11.87 5.09 -13.20
C ILE A 4 11.93 4.99 -11.68
N ILE A 5 11.49 3.86 -11.13
CA ILE A 5 11.65 3.53 -9.72
C ILE A 5 12.82 2.54 -9.54
N ARG A 6 13.64 2.77 -8.53
CA ARG A 6 14.78 1.94 -8.15
C ARG A 6 14.57 1.32 -6.77
N PRO A 7 15.32 0.28 -6.40
CA PRO A 7 15.25 -0.28 -5.05
C PRO A 7 15.40 0.80 -3.97
N GLY A 8 14.56 0.74 -2.94
CA GLY A 8 14.53 1.71 -1.83
C GLY A 8 13.79 3.02 -2.13
N GLN A 9 13.16 3.15 -3.29
CA GLN A 9 12.37 4.33 -3.67
C GLN A 9 10.86 4.06 -3.55
N LEU A 10 10.10 5.14 -3.50
CA LEU A 10 8.63 5.12 -3.46
C LEU A 10 8.06 5.94 -4.60
N ASN A 11 7.10 5.36 -5.32
CA ASN A 11 6.12 6.07 -6.13
C ASN A 11 4.78 6.06 -5.39
N LEU A 12 4.19 7.22 -5.17
CA LEU A 12 2.87 7.37 -4.59
C LEU A 12 1.91 7.94 -5.62
N ILE A 13 0.83 7.23 -5.87
CA ILE A 13 -0.25 7.66 -6.77
C ILE A 13 -1.49 7.93 -5.93
N ALA A 14 -1.92 9.19 -5.90
CA ALA A 14 -3.24 9.55 -5.39
C ALA A 14 -4.21 9.47 -6.56
N ALA A 15 -5.04 8.44 -6.61
CA ALA A 15 -5.92 8.19 -7.75
C ALA A 15 -7.04 9.24 -7.89
N GLY A 16 -7.50 9.82 -6.78
CA GLY A 16 -8.59 10.79 -6.81
C GLY A 16 -9.83 10.22 -7.51
N ASN A 17 -10.41 10.98 -8.42
CA ASN A 17 -11.58 10.56 -9.18
C ASN A 17 -11.29 9.44 -10.20
N GLY A 18 -10.02 9.22 -10.55
CA GLY A 18 -9.58 8.15 -11.44
C GLY A 18 -8.19 8.43 -12.02
N VAL A 19 -7.43 7.39 -12.23
CA VAL A 19 -6.12 7.41 -12.89
C VAL A 19 -5.91 6.10 -13.64
N ALA A 20 -5.20 6.16 -14.76
CA ALA A 20 -4.68 4.98 -15.42
C ALA A 20 -3.15 4.98 -15.31
N HIS A 21 -2.56 3.81 -15.08
CA HIS A 21 -1.12 3.65 -15.04
C HIS A 21 -0.69 2.31 -15.63
N ALA A 22 0.56 2.23 -16.03
CA ALA A 22 1.21 1.00 -16.45
C ALA A 22 2.58 0.89 -15.79
N GLU A 23 3.02 -0.32 -15.52
CA GLU A 23 4.30 -0.62 -14.92
C GLU A 23 5.08 -1.57 -15.84
N LEU A 24 6.31 -1.20 -16.14
CA LEU A 24 7.21 -1.98 -16.98
C LEU A 24 8.43 -2.39 -16.17
N SER A 25 8.73 -3.67 -16.14
CA SER A 25 9.96 -4.19 -15.57
C SER A 25 11.00 -4.47 -16.66
N GLY A 26 12.29 -4.30 -16.32
CA GLY A 26 13.37 -4.71 -17.19
C GLY A 26 13.51 -6.25 -17.30
N ALA A 27 14.39 -6.71 -18.18
CA ALA A 27 14.61 -8.14 -18.43
C ALA A 27 15.09 -8.95 -17.20
N SER A 28 15.67 -8.31 -16.19
CA SER A 28 16.12 -8.94 -14.94
C SER A 28 15.00 -9.20 -13.94
N GLY A 29 13.77 -8.79 -14.26
CA GLY A 29 12.65 -8.83 -13.31
C GLY A 29 12.75 -7.77 -12.20
N VAL A 30 11.72 -7.72 -11.37
CA VAL A 30 11.63 -6.81 -10.23
C VAL A 30 10.97 -7.52 -9.04
N ARG A 31 11.45 -7.25 -7.83
CA ARG A 31 10.73 -7.53 -6.58
C ARG A 31 10.27 -6.20 -6.02
N GLY A 32 8.97 -6.03 -5.90
CA GLY A 32 8.36 -4.80 -5.39
C GLY A 32 7.09 -5.11 -4.60
N ILE A 33 6.60 -4.12 -3.89
CA ILE A 33 5.34 -4.19 -3.16
C ILE A 33 4.47 -3.04 -3.65
N GLN A 34 3.27 -3.37 -4.06
CA GLN A 34 2.22 -2.40 -4.34
C GLN A 34 1.18 -2.49 -3.24
N MET A 35 0.89 -1.35 -2.63
CA MET A 35 -0.13 -1.25 -1.59
C MET A 35 -1.21 -0.28 -2.01
N TRP A 36 -2.42 -0.56 -1.59
CA TRP A 36 -3.55 0.32 -1.78
C TRP A 36 -3.97 0.91 -0.45
N VAL A 37 -4.13 2.22 -0.43
CA VAL A 37 -4.62 2.98 0.71
C VAL A 37 -5.95 3.63 0.31
N ALA A 38 -7.01 3.33 1.04
CA ALA A 38 -8.31 3.95 0.77
C ALA A 38 -8.29 5.43 1.20
N GLN A 39 -8.55 6.32 0.26
CA GLN A 39 -8.64 7.75 0.53
C GLN A 39 -9.93 8.10 1.27
N PRO A 40 -9.90 9.05 2.22
CA PRO A 40 -11.09 9.54 2.90
C PRO A 40 -11.97 10.36 1.94
N ASP A 41 -13.25 10.56 2.30
CA ASP A 41 -14.20 11.27 1.47
C ASP A 41 -13.77 12.71 1.13
N ALA A 42 -12.97 13.32 1.97
CA ALA A 42 -12.42 14.67 1.74
C ALA A 42 -11.47 14.74 0.53
N THR A 43 -10.80 13.64 0.17
CA THR A 43 -9.74 13.64 -0.87
C THR A 43 -9.96 12.65 -1.99
N ARG A 44 -10.81 11.62 -1.83
CA ARG A 44 -11.00 10.55 -2.81
C ARG A 44 -11.57 11.01 -4.17
N SER A 45 -12.18 12.20 -4.23
CA SER A 45 -12.70 12.79 -5.47
C SER A 45 -11.87 13.98 -5.97
N ALA A 46 -10.69 14.19 -5.40
CA ALA A 46 -9.75 15.22 -5.85
C ALA A 46 -9.11 14.84 -7.20
N SER A 47 -8.36 15.76 -7.77
CA SER A 47 -7.54 15.46 -8.95
C SER A 47 -6.48 14.41 -8.62
N ALA A 48 -6.18 13.56 -9.60
CA ALA A 48 -5.08 12.61 -9.48
C ALA A 48 -3.75 13.33 -9.22
N GLY A 49 -2.89 12.71 -8.42
CA GLY A 49 -1.56 13.21 -8.06
C GLY A 49 -0.51 12.11 -8.13
N PHE A 50 0.74 12.52 -8.33
CA PHE A 50 1.88 11.61 -8.35
C PHE A 50 3.05 12.23 -7.59
N GLU A 51 3.68 11.42 -6.73
CA GLU A 51 4.91 11.77 -6.03
C GLU A 51 5.96 10.68 -6.26
N HIS A 52 7.21 11.09 -6.37
CA HIS A 52 8.37 10.20 -6.39
C HIS A 52 9.33 10.59 -5.28
N HIS A 53 9.65 9.64 -4.42
CA HIS A 53 10.60 9.83 -3.33
C HIS A 53 11.83 8.94 -3.58
N SER A 54 12.95 9.57 -3.97
CA SER A 54 14.23 8.90 -4.22
C SER A 54 14.96 8.52 -2.95
N ASP A 55 14.74 9.29 -1.89
CA ASP A 55 15.40 9.15 -0.60
C ASP A 55 14.34 9.03 0.50
N LEU A 56 14.24 7.86 1.10
CA LEU A 56 13.32 7.60 2.19
C LEU A 56 14.08 7.61 3.52
N PRO A 57 13.47 8.15 4.59
CA PRO A 57 14.09 8.19 5.89
C PRO A 57 14.26 6.78 6.47
N VAL A 58 15.42 6.58 7.12
CA VAL A 58 15.78 5.31 7.74
C VAL A 58 15.91 5.51 9.25
N ALA A 59 15.24 4.67 10.02
CA ALA A 59 15.42 4.56 11.45
C ALA A 59 16.35 3.39 11.79
N ASP A 60 17.37 3.63 12.60
CA ASP A 60 18.19 2.57 13.18
C ASP A 60 17.40 1.86 14.29
N LEU A 61 17.38 0.52 14.21
CA LEU A 61 16.75 -0.35 15.18
C LEU A 61 17.83 -1.14 15.93
N LYS A 62 17.51 -1.66 17.11
CA LYS A 62 18.47 -2.43 17.92
C LYS A 62 19.11 -3.59 17.15
N THR A 63 18.38 -4.24 16.25
CA THR A 63 18.84 -5.40 15.47
C THR A 63 18.60 -5.23 13.98
N GLY A 64 18.68 -4.00 13.46
CA GLY A 64 18.43 -3.75 12.04
C GLY A 64 18.04 -2.31 11.76
N GLN A 65 17.25 -2.11 10.74
CA GLN A 65 16.78 -0.78 10.31
C GLN A 65 15.36 -0.84 9.74
N ALA A 66 14.69 0.31 9.74
CA ALA A 66 13.39 0.52 9.10
C ALA A 66 13.51 1.66 8.09
N THR A 67 13.21 1.39 6.82
CA THR A 67 13.00 2.44 5.81
C THR A 67 11.53 2.82 5.84
N VAL A 68 11.23 4.05 6.25
CA VAL A 68 9.84 4.54 6.42
C VAL A 68 9.37 5.15 5.10
N PHE A 69 8.44 4.51 4.42
CA PHE A 69 7.94 5.00 3.14
C PHE A 69 6.67 5.84 3.29
N VAL A 70 5.94 5.72 4.41
CA VAL A 70 4.82 6.62 4.75
C VAL A 70 4.63 6.66 6.26
N GLY A 71 4.19 7.81 6.79
CA GLY A 71 4.04 8.02 8.23
C GLY A 71 5.36 8.18 8.98
N SER A 72 5.42 7.73 10.22
CA SER A 72 6.62 7.85 11.05
C SER A 72 6.82 6.63 11.94
N LEU A 73 8.09 6.24 12.13
CA LEU A 73 8.47 5.12 12.97
C LEU A 73 9.85 5.38 13.58
N ALA A 74 9.98 5.15 14.91
CA ALA A 74 11.24 5.20 15.64
C ALA A 74 12.09 6.48 15.36
N GLY A 75 11.43 7.62 15.20
CA GLY A 75 12.09 8.92 14.97
C GLY A 75 12.33 9.27 13.49
N ALA A 76 12.12 8.36 12.55
CA ALA A 76 12.13 8.67 11.12
C ALA A 76 10.71 8.99 10.65
N ALA A 77 10.56 10.03 9.82
CA ALA A 77 9.27 10.47 9.27
C ALA A 77 9.37 10.63 7.76
N SER A 78 8.50 9.95 7.02
CA SER A 78 8.44 10.04 5.57
C SER A 78 7.84 11.39 5.12
N PRO A 79 8.37 11.99 4.05
CA PRO A 79 7.77 13.16 3.42
C PRO A 79 6.55 12.83 2.53
N ALA A 80 6.27 11.54 2.29
CA ALA A 80 5.18 11.12 1.40
C ALA A 80 3.82 11.57 1.94
N ARG A 81 2.96 12.01 1.01
CA ARG A 81 1.59 12.42 1.33
C ARG A 81 0.83 11.31 2.03
N GLN A 82 0.06 11.69 3.03
CA GLN A 82 -0.91 10.85 3.69
C GLN A 82 -2.21 11.63 3.90
N ASP A 83 -3.33 11.01 3.57
CA ASP A 83 -4.66 11.62 3.73
C ASP A 83 -5.35 11.18 5.02
N THR A 84 -4.83 10.13 5.67
CA THR A 84 -5.25 9.62 6.98
C THR A 84 -4.00 9.23 7.77
N PRO A 85 -4.06 9.16 9.12
CA PRO A 85 -2.96 8.63 9.92
C PRO A 85 -2.64 7.19 9.53
N LEU A 86 -1.41 6.95 9.09
CA LEU A 86 -0.95 5.63 8.67
C LEU A 86 0.56 5.48 8.77
N LEU A 87 1.03 4.25 8.75
CA LEU A 87 2.42 3.86 8.77
C LEU A 87 2.69 2.83 7.69
N GLY A 88 3.83 2.97 7.02
CA GLY A 88 4.39 1.93 6.19
C GLY A 88 5.91 1.96 6.26
N ALA A 89 6.51 0.80 6.51
CA ALA A 89 7.95 0.66 6.63
C ALA A 89 8.44 -0.69 6.11
N ASP A 90 9.62 -0.67 5.52
CA ASP A 90 10.39 -1.85 5.14
C ASP A 90 11.42 -2.13 6.24
N LEU A 91 11.26 -3.23 6.93
CA LEU A 91 12.12 -3.66 8.02
C LEU A 91 13.18 -4.63 7.52
N THR A 92 14.45 -4.32 7.72
CA THR A 92 15.56 -5.26 7.57
C THR A 92 16.08 -5.60 8.95
N LEU A 93 15.97 -6.86 9.36
CA LEU A 93 16.21 -7.32 10.73
C LEU A 93 17.33 -8.36 10.77
N GLY A 94 18.16 -8.26 11.78
CA GLY A 94 19.06 -9.33 12.22
C GLY A 94 18.40 -10.26 13.23
N SER A 95 19.18 -11.20 13.80
CA SER A 95 18.70 -12.05 14.89
C SER A 95 18.46 -11.26 16.17
N GLY A 96 17.36 -11.51 16.85
CA GLY A 96 17.03 -10.92 18.13
C GLY A 96 15.59 -10.41 18.21
N SER A 97 15.35 -9.56 19.19
CA SER A 97 14.05 -8.95 19.45
C SER A 97 14.17 -7.44 19.46
N ILE A 98 13.20 -6.78 18.81
CA ILE A 98 12.99 -5.34 18.86
C ILE A 98 11.61 -5.04 19.41
N THR A 99 11.49 -3.90 20.08
CA THR A 99 10.21 -3.34 20.51
C THR A 99 10.07 -1.98 19.86
N LEU A 100 9.02 -1.82 19.05
CA LEU A 100 8.69 -0.56 18.39
C LEU A 100 7.53 0.11 19.12
N PRO A 101 7.52 1.45 19.23
CA PRO A 101 6.34 2.16 19.71
C PRO A 101 5.20 1.97 18.71
N ALA A 102 4.00 1.81 19.21
CA ALA A 102 2.78 1.68 18.44
C ALA A 102 1.75 2.72 18.88
N ASP A 103 0.97 3.22 17.93
CA ASP A 103 -0.19 4.05 18.22
C ASP A 103 -1.36 3.14 18.57
N PRO A 104 -1.97 3.27 19.76
CA PRO A 104 -3.05 2.39 20.21
C PRO A 104 -4.36 2.58 19.42
N THR A 105 -4.45 3.59 18.56
CA THR A 105 -5.58 3.81 17.65
C THR A 105 -5.43 3.08 16.32
N PHE A 106 -4.23 2.53 16.03
CA PHE A 106 -3.94 1.84 14.77
C PHE A 106 -4.21 0.34 14.86
N GLU A 107 -4.63 -0.21 13.74
CA GLU A 107 -4.43 -1.63 13.43
C GLU A 107 -3.07 -1.80 12.74
N TYR A 108 -2.41 -2.93 12.96
CA TYR A 108 -1.11 -3.22 12.36
C TYR A 108 -1.10 -4.52 11.60
N GLY A 109 -0.33 -4.55 10.51
CA GLY A 109 -0.04 -5.74 9.74
C GLY A 109 1.46 -5.87 9.46
N ILE A 110 1.99 -7.10 9.51
CA ILE A 110 3.35 -7.41 9.10
C ILE A 110 3.35 -8.56 8.10
N VAL A 111 4.12 -8.40 7.03
CA VAL A 111 4.34 -9.46 6.03
C VAL A 111 5.84 -9.73 5.93
N PRO A 112 6.35 -10.85 6.44
CA PRO A 112 7.70 -11.28 6.16
C PRO A 112 7.87 -11.58 4.66
N VAL A 113 8.82 -10.93 4.00
CA VAL A 113 9.15 -11.14 2.59
C VAL A 113 10.41 -11.99 2.40
N ASP A 114 11.22 -12.08 3.44
CA ASP A 114 12.32 -13.03 3.58
C ASP A 114 12.41 -13.45 5.06
N GLY A 115 12.43 -14.75 5.32
CA GLY A 115 12.52 -15.31 6.65
C GLY A 115 11.18 -15.33 7.41
N ARG A 116 11.22 -15.80 8.64
CA ARG A 116 10.07 -15.95 9.55
C ARG A 116 10.22 -15.02 10.75
N LEU A 117 9.13 -14.43 11.19
CA LEU A 117 9.06 -13.54 12.34
C LEU A 117 8.12 -14.06 13.42
N VAL A 118 8.27 -13.51 14.61
CA VAL A 118 7.29 -13.59 15.69
C VAL A 118 6.81 -12.16 15.98
N LEU A 119 5.52 -11.93 15.87
CA LEU A 119 4.87 -10.65 16.18
C LEU A 119 4.03 -10.82 17.46
N ASN A 120 4.37 -10.09 18.51
CA ASN A 120 3.70 -10.16 19.82
C ASN A 120 3.44 -11.62 20.28
N GLY A 121 4.44 -12.50 20.09
CA GLY A 121 4.36 -13.91 20.46
C GLY A 121 3.72 -14.85 19.41
N ALA A 122 3.11 -14.32 18.34
CA ALA A 122 2.54 -15.11 17.26
C ALA A 122 3.54 -15.28 16.11
N ILE A 123 3.67 -16.52 15.62
CA ILE A 123 4.55 -16.82 14.47
C ILE A 123 3.88 -16.31 13.18
N VAL A 124 4.65 -15.59 12.36
CA VAL A 124 4.26 -15.15 11.03
C VAL A 124 5.26 -15.72 10.02
N GLU A 125 4.79 -16.63 9.20
CA GLU A 125 5.60 -17.27 8.15
C GLU A 125 5.79 -16.34 6.95
N GLU A 126 6.81 -16.59 6.15
CA GLU A 126 7.07 -15.84 4.92
C GLU A 126 5.85 -15.83 3.99
N GLY A 127 5.48 -14.64 3.51
CA GLY A 127 4.31 -14.42 2.66
C GLY A 127 2.96 -14.43 3.38
N TRP A 128 2.93 -14.62 4.69
CA TRP A 128 1.70 -14.51 5.48
C TRP A 128 1.55 -13.11 6.09
N LEU A 129 0.31 -12.66 6.22
CA LEU A 129 -0.02 -11.42 6.92
C LEU A 129 -0.32 -11.72 8.39
N GLY A 130 0.56 -11.28 9.29
CA GLY A 130 0.27 -11.21 10.72
C GLY A 130 -0.44 -9.90 11.04
N MET A 131 -1.56 -9.94 11.77
CA MET A 131 -2.33 -8.75 12.12
C MET A 131 -2.46 -8.56 13.63
N ILE A 132 -2.48 -7.30 14.05
CA ILE A 132 -2.87 -6.85 15.38
C ILE A 132 -4.01 -5.85 15.18
N THR A 133 -5.21 -6.25 15.61
CA THR A 133 -6.44 -5.45 15.52
C THR A 133 -6.90 -4.94 16.90
N GLU A 134 -6.19 -5.34 17.94
CA GLU A 134 -6.42 -4.87 19.30
C GLU A 134 -5.49 -3.69 19.60
N SER A 135 -5.99 -2.74 20.41
CA SER A 135 -5.22 -1.59 20.85
C SER A 135 -3.90 -2.05 21.50
N THR A 136 -2.78 -1.54 21.00
CA THR A 136 -1.44 -1.84 21.56
C THR A 136 -0.56 -0.59 21.54
N GLU A 137 0.26 -0.44 22.54
CA GLU A 137 1.26 0.64 22.62
C GLU A 137 2.64 0.21 22.11
N THR A 138 2.82 -1.09 21.86
CA THR A 138 4.10 -1.64 21.41
C THR A 138 3.92 -2.81 20.46
N LEU A 139 4.84 -2.93 19.49
CA LEU A 139 5.02 -4.09 18.66
C LEU A 139 6.32 -4.79 19.03
N VAL A 140 6.24 -6.02 19.49
CA VAL A 140 7.41 -6.86 19.74
C VAL A 140 7.61 -7.76 18.54
N ILE A 141 8.74 -7.57 17.84
CA ILE A 141 9.09 -8.33 16.64
C ILE A 141 10.39 -9.09 16.93
N GLU A 142 10.34 -10.40 16.72
CA GLU A 142 11.49 -11.27 16.95
C GLU A 142 11.86 -12.03 15.67
N SER A 143 13.16 -12.18 15.45
CA SER A 143 13.71 -13.01 14.38
C SER A 143 14.84 -13.89 14.88
N LYS A 144 14.92 -15.13 14.39
CA LYS A 144 16.03 -16.07 14.72
C LYS A 144 17.25 -15.90 13.83
N GLY A 145 17.14 -15.13 12.75
CA GLY A 145 18.19 -14.87 11.78
C GLY A 145 17.86 -13.63 10.97
N PRO A 146 18.62 -13.35 9.88
CA PRO A 146 18.28 -12.27 8.97
C PRO A 146 16.86 -12.43 8.43
N ALA A 147 16.10 -11.33 8.42
CA ALA A 147 14.74 -11.30 7.92
C ALA A 147 14.42 -9.92 7.33
N ARG A 148 13.48 -9.88 6.39
CA ARG A 148 12.92 -8.65 5.84
C ARG A 148 11.39 -8.73 5.89
N ALA A 149 10.75 -7.66 6.29
CA ALA A 149 9.29 -7.61 6.38
C ALA A 149 8.76 -6.22 6.05
N ILE A 150 7.53 -6.19 5.58
CA ILE A 150 6.77 -4.95 5.45
C ILE A 150 5.85 -4.81 6.64
N LEU A 151 6.01 -3.72 7.36
CA LEU A 151 5.14 -3.29 8.45
C LEU A 151 4.19 -2.21 7.91
N ILE A 152 2.91 -2.41 8.10
CA ILE A 152 1.87 -1.43 7.80
C ILE A 152 1.04 -1.16 9.05
N GLY A 153 0.46 0.03 9.14
CA GLY A 153 -0.45 0.39 10.23
C GLY A 153 -1.30 1.59 9.84
N GLY A 154 -2.40 1.78 10.53
CA GLY A 154 -3.27 2.92 10.33
C GLY A 154 -4.54 2.85 11.16
N GLU A 155 -5.24 3.96 11.26
CA GLU A 155 -6.56 3.99 11.87
C GLU A 155 -7.54 3.12 11.08
N PRO A 156 -8.41 2.32 11.75
CA PRO A 156 -9.47 1.56 11.10
C PRO A 156 -10.35 2.45 10.23
N LEU A 157 -10.73 1.95 9.05
CA LEU A 157 -11.67 2.67 8.18
C LEU A 157 -13.03 2.78 8.86
N GLY A 158 -13.49 4.00 9.11
CA GLY A 158 -14.81 4.27 9.71
C GLY A 158 -15.98 4.18 8.72
N TRP A 159 -15.77 3.69 7.50
CA TRP A 159 -16.78 3.63 6.44
C TRP A 159 -16.67 2.33 5.62
N PRO A 160 -17.75 1.92 4.93
CA PRO A 160 -17.72 0.76 4.06
C PRO A 160 -16.81 0.98 2.85
N LEU A 161 -16.13 -0.07 2.43
CA LEU A 161 -15.30 -0.10 1.25
C LEU A 161 -15.83 -1.17 0.28
N SER A 162 -16.00 -0.79 -0.99
CA SER A 162 -16.33 -1.69 -2.08
C SER A 162 -15.16 -1.72 -3.05
N MET A 163 -14.81 -2.92 -3.51
CA MET A 163 -13.72 -3.11 -4.47
C MET A 163 -14.18 -4.09 -5.55
N TRP A 164 -13.80 -3.80 -6.76
CA TRP A 164 -13.93 -4.71 -7.88
C TRP A 164 -12.84 -4.43 -8.91
N TRP A 165 -12.11 -5.46 -9.31
CA TRP A 165 -10.96 -5.35 -10.19
C TRP A 165 -9.98 -4.28 -9.67
N ASN A 166 -9.80 -3.14 -10.37
CA ASN A 166 -8.95 -2.03 -9.94
C ASN A 166 -9.74 -0.79 -9.50
N PHE A 167 -11.04 -0.93 -9.21
CA PHE A 167 -11.89 0.15 -8.73
C PHE A 167 -12.14 0.02 -7.24
N VAL A 168 -12.07 1.16 -6.55
CA VAL A 168 -12.35 1.30 -5.11
C VAL A 168 -13.41 2.39 -4.93
N GLY A 169 -14.44 2.10 -4.17
CA GLY A 169 -15.52 3.03 -3.89
C GLY A 169 -16.20 2.72 -2.56
N ARG A 170 -17.25 3.44 -2.25
CA ARG A 170 -18.08 3.22 -1.05
C ARG A 170 -19.26 2.30 -1.34
N THR A 171 -19.72 2.26 -2.59
CA THR A 171 -20.88 1.51 -3.01
C THR A 171 -20.64 0.72 -4.29
N LYS A 172 -21.50 -0.25 -4.57
CA LYS A 172 -21.48 -0.98 -5.84
C LYS A 172 -21.83 -0.08 -7.03
N ASP A 173 -22.64 0.96 -6.82
CA ASP A 173 -23.01 1.90 -7.86
C ASP A 173 -21.80 2.74 -8.29
N GLU A 174 -21.02 3.25 -7.34
CA GLU A 174 -19.75 3.93 -7.65
C GLU A 174 -18.78 3.06 -8.45
N ILE A 175 -18.66 1.77 -8.08
CA ILE A 175 -17.86 0.81 -8.84
C ILE A 175 -18.42 0.57 -10.24
N THR A 176 -19.75 0.49 -10.36
CA THR A 176 -20.42 0.29 -11.65
C THR A 176 -20.19 1.47 -12.58
N ASP A 177 -20.26 2.69 -12.07
CA ASP A 177 -20.00 3.90 -12.86
C ASP A 177 -18.53 3.98 -13.26
N ALA A 178 -17.59 3.69 -12.34
CA ALA A 178 -16.17 3.61 -12.66
C ALA A 178 -15.86 2.56 -13.75
N TRP A 179 -16.51 1.40 -13.68
CA TRP A 179 -16.39 0.36 -14.69
C TRP A 179 -16.95 0.79 -16.05
N ARG A 180 -18.12 1.45 -16.08
CA ARG A 180 -18.72 1.94 -17.33
C ARG A 180 -17.84 2.98 -18.00
N ASP A 181 -17.34 3.96 -17.24
CA ASP A 181 -16.47 5.02 -17.73
C ASP A 181 -15.17 4.42 -18.29
N TRP A 182 -14.60 3.43 -17.58
CA TRP A 182 -13.44 2.69 -18.08
C TRP A 182 -13.75 1.98 -19.40
N GLN A 183 -14.83 1.22 -19.50
CA GLN A 183 -15.20 0.49 -20.73
C GLN A 183 -15.53 1.43 -21.90
N ALA A 184 -16.10 2.60 -21.62
CA ALA A 184 -16.40 3.63 -22.61
C ALA A 184 -15.15 4.39 -23.09
N GLY A 185 -14.01 4.28 -22.41
CA GLY A 185 -12.82 5.07 -22.70
C GLY A 185 -12.99 6.54 -22.32
N ASP A 186 -13.65 6.81 -21.20
CA ASP A 186 -13.84 8.17 -20.70
C ASP A 186 -12.49 8.79 -20.31
N THR A 187 -12.01 9.73 -21.12
CA THR A 187 -10.73 10.40 -20.94
C THR A 187 -10.76 11.52 -19.91
N ASP A 188 -11.94 12.00 -19.52
CA ASP A 188 -12.07 12.99 -18.45
C ASP A 188 -11.81 12.33 -17.09
N ARG A 189 -12.22 11.07 -16.92
CA ARG A 189 -11.97 10.29 -15.71
C ARG A 189 -10.64 9.53 -15.76
N TYR A 190 -10.30 8.96 -16.90
CA TYR A 190 -9.09 8.16 -17.12
C TYR A 190 -8.28 8.73 -18.28
N PRO A 191 -7.50 9.80 -18.05
CA PRO A 191 -6.72 10.43 -19.10
C PRO A 191 -5.81 9.45 -19.82
N GLU A 192 -5.75 9.54 -21.13
CA GLU A 192 -4.82 8.75 -21.93
C GLU A 192 -3.37 9.15 -21.65
N PHE A 193 -2.49 8.17 -21.73
CA PHE A 193 -1.05 8.39 -21.66
C PHE A 193 -0.32 7.48 -22.68
N PRO A 194 0.84 7.91 -23.20
CA PRO A 194 1.64 7.07 -24.08
C PRO A 194 2.06 5.78 -23.35
N SER A 195 1.73 4.62 -23.92
CA SER A 195 2.11 3.31 -23.39
C SER A 195 2.42 2.36 -24.53
N VAL A 196 3.38 1.46 -24.31
CA VAL A 196 3.66 0.32 -25.20
C VAL A 196 2.79 -0.89 -24.88
N LEU A 197 2.02 -0.81 -23.78
CA LEU A 197 1.09 -1.85 -23.37
C LEU A 197 -0.32 -1.49 -23.84
N ASP A 198 -1.05 -2.50 -24.26
CA ASP A 198 -2.46 -2.37 -24.58
C ASP A 198 -3.27 -2.13 -23.30
N ARG A 199 -4.40 -1.44 -23.45
CA ARG A 199 -5.36 -1.25 -22.39
C ARG A 199 -6.02 -2.57 -22.02
N ILE A 200 -6.14 -2.85 -20.73
CA ILE A 200 -6.79 -4.05 -20.21
C ILE A 200 -8.26 -3.76 -19.95
N ASP A 201 -9.16 -4.53 -20.56
CA ASP A 201 -10.59 -4.45 -20.29
C ASP A 201 -10.91 -4.91 -18.87
N ALA A 202 -11.77 -4.16 -18.19
CA ALA A 202 -12.23 -4.54 -16.86
C ALA A 202 -13.32 -5.61 -16.95
N PRO A 203 -13.24 -6.70 -16.15
CA PRO A 203 -14.29 -7.69 -16.12
C PRO A 203 -15.60 -7.08 -15.62
N THR A 204 -16.72 -7.54 -16.16
CA THR A 204 -18.06 -7.08 -15.73
C THR A 204 -18.27 -7.36 -14.25
N PRO A 205 -18.66 -6.36 -13.44
CA PRO A 205 -19.01 -6.58 -12.04
C PRO A 205 -20.10 -7.66 -11.88
N PRO A 206 -19.99 -8.57 -10.92
CA PRO A 206 -20.88 -9.73 -10.79
C PRO A 206 -22.32 -9.36 -10.43
N TRP A 207 -22.58 -8.16 -9.99
CA TRP A 207 -23.92 -7.64 -9.69
C TRP A 207 -24.61 -6.99 -10.87
N ILE A 208 -23.91 -6.78 -11.99
CA ILE A 208 -24.51 -6.32 -13.25
C ILE A 208 -25.06 -7.57 -13.95
N ARG A 209 -26.39 -7.61 -14.13
CA ARG A 209 -27.02 -8.67 -14.91
C ARG A 209 -26.60 -8.53 -16.37
N ARG A 210 -26.08 -9.60 -16.96
CA ARG A 210 -25.97 -9.69 -18.44
C ARG A 210 -27.40 -9.64 -18.96
N VAL A 211 -27.68 -8.67 -19.79
CA VAL A 211 -28.91 -8.71 -20.62
C VAL A 211 -28.50 -9.57 -21.81
N ASP A 212 -28.99 -10.84 -21.83
CA ASP A 212 -28.83 -11.77 -22.94
C ASP A 212 -29.60 -11.25 -24.20
#